data_7acb0a42a1e133aa9c6c553ee6ecf352
#
_entry.id   7acb0a42a1e133aa9c6c553ee6ecf352
#
_cell.length_a   1.000
_cell.length_b   1.000
_cell.length_c   1.000
_cell.angle_alpha   90.00
_cell.angle_beta   90.00
_cell.angle_gamma   90.00
#
_symmetry.space_group_name_H-M   'P 1'
#
loop_
_entity.id
_entity.type
_entity.pdbx_description
1 polymer ?
#
loop_
_entity_poly.entity_id
_entity_poly.type
_entity_poly.pdbx_seq_one_letter_code
_entity_poly.pdbx_strand_id
1 'polypeptide(L)'
;MSVVSKYVSLKNYIPTGLPKETDFEIKSKEISINDEKNILVSNSWISVDPYMRARMTERKNYKPPFKIGEEMEGYAIGKVELSNDKDFSVGDLVFSSLGMRDKFVCSSDELKKLKPIDMPIQSYLGPLGMTGHTAYIGLFKHGKLKSGQTILVSSAGGSVGSTVCQIAKNLGWKVIASTGSDEKVDWLKNELKVDHAFNYKKVENLVLHFKEICPEGFDLYFDNVGGDFLESAIFQMKTYGRIVICGRISQMNATNPGSGLKNMAYVLVKRLTIKGFLIFDHDNEREPFETEMSKWLADGKIKFKETIYEGIENAPKSFIDLLNGKNIGKMLVKI
;
A
#
# COMPACT_ATOMS: atom_id res chain seq x y z
N MET A 1 -27.10 23.46 8.08
CA MET A 1 -26.88 22.51 9.19
C MET A 1 -25.38 22.44 9.41
N SER A 2 -24.91 22.70 10.64
CA SER A 2 -23.49 22.60 11.01
C SER A 2 -23.27 21.33 11.83
N VAL A 3 -22.16 20.64 11.58
CA VAL A 3 -21.75 19.45 12.33
C VAL A 3 -20.27 19.58 12.70
N VAL A 4 -19.84 18.93 13.77
CA VAL A 4 -18.45 18.91 14.18
C VAL A 4 -17.75 17.76 13.49
N SER A 5 -16.60 18.03 12.88
CA SER A 5 -15.67 17.04 12.31
C SER A 5 -14.40 16.95 13.17
N LYS A 6 -13.99 15.73 13.51
CA LYS A 6 -12.67 15.45 14.10
C LYS A 6 -11.70 15.02 13.02
N TYR A 7 -10.46 15.49 13.09
CA TYR A 7 -9.42 15.17 12.10
C TYR A 7 -8.03 15.09 12.70
N VAL A 8 -7.15 14.39 12.00
CA VAL A 8 -5.72 14.31 12.28
C VAL A 8 -5.00 15.41 11.53
N SER A 9 -4.15 16.17 12.20
CA SER A 9 -3.22 17.13 11.61
C SER A 9 -1.78 16.82 11.99
N LEU A 10 -0.84 17.20 11.14
CA LEU A 10 0.59 17.17 11.41
C LEU A 10 1.02 18.49 12.08
N LYS A 11 1.74 18.41 13.19
CA LYS A 11 2.22 19.61 13.93
C LYS A 11 3.43 20.27 13.27
N ASN A 12 4.38 19.44 12.80
CA ASN A 12 5.61 19.88 12.16
C ASN A 12 6.05 18.87 11.11
N TYR A 13 6.84 19.32 10.13
CA TYR A 13 7.48 18.40 9.20
C TYR A 13 8.52 17.53 9.90
N ILE A 14 8.62 16.28 9.43
CA ILE A 14 9.51 15.25 9.98
C ILE A 14 10.49 14.87 8.87
N PRO A 15 11.61 15.59 8.73
CA PRO A 15 12.53 15.38 7.60
C PRO A 15 13.20 14.02 7.61
N THR A 16 13.45 13.45 8.78
CA THR A 16 14.10 12.14 8.97
C THR A 16 13.55 11.42 10.21
N GLY A 17 13.79 10.13 10.31
CA GLY A 17 13.37 9.33 11.47
C GLY A 17 11.92 8.86 11.40
N LEU A 18 11.57 8.00 12.35
CA LEU A 18 10.21 7.49 12.52
C LEU A 18 9.32 8.55 13.18
N PRO A 19 8.11 8.83 12.66
CA PRO A 19 7.14 9.68 13.33
C PRO A 19 6.79 9.17 14.73
N LYS A 20 6.47 10.09 15.63
CA LYS A 20 5.97 9.83 16.98
C LYS A 20 4.52 10.28 17.09
N GLU A 21 3.75 9.71 18.02
CA GLU A 21 2.37 10.17 18.23
C GLU A 21 2.29 11.65 18.57
N THR A 22 3.31 12.20 19.24
CA THR A 22 3.42 13.64 19.58
C THR A 22 3.57 14.56 18.36
N ASP A 23 3.91 14.04 17.18
CA ASP A 23 4.02 14.82 15.95
C ASP A 23 2.64 15.10 15.32
N PHE A 24 1.61 14.43 15.81
CA PHE A 24 0.23 14.57 15.35
C PHE A 24 -0.64 15.29 16.40
N GLU A 25 -1.76 15.80 15.93
CA GLU A 25 -2.78 16.40 16.77
C GLU A 25 -4.17 16.02 16.24
N ILE A 26 -5.05 15.66 17.17
CA ILE A 26 -6.47 15.48 16.88
C ILE A 26 -7.17 16.79 17.15
N LYS A 27 -7.76 17.36 16.11
CA LYS A 27 -8.49 18.63 16.13
C LYS A 27 -9.96 18.42 15.79
N SER A 28 -10.75 19.43 16.10
CA SER A 28 -12.16 19.49 15.69
C SER A 28 -12.45 20.83 15.04
N LYS A 29 -13.34 20.84 14.06
CA LYS A 29 -13.88 22.04 13.44
C LYS A 29 -15.35 21.88 13.10
N GLU A 30 -16.06 22.97 13.04
CA GLU A 30 -17.41 22.99 12.46
C GLU A 30 -17.33 22.98 10.94
N ILE A 31 -18.15 22.15 10.33
CA ILE A 31 -18.33 22.04 8.88
C ILE A 31 -19.81 22.17 8.55
N SER A 32 -20.10 22.76 7.41
CA SER A 32 -21.49 22.93 6.94
C SER A 32 -21.55 22.84 5.41
N ILE A 33 -22.67 22.36 4.91
CA ILE A 33 -22.98 22.37 3.48
C ILE A 33 -23.17 23.81 3.00
N ASN A 34 -22.66 24.11 1.82
CA ASN A 34 -22.83 25.35 1.08
C ASN A 34 -23.03 25.05 -0.43
N ASP A 35 -23.11 26.07 -1.27
CA ASP A 35 -23.38 25.91 -2.71
C ASP A 35 -22.24 25.17 -3.45
N GLU A 36 -20.98 25.33 -2.99
CA GLU A 36 -19.83 24.66 -3.58
C GLU A 36 -19.62 23.25 -3.03
N LYS A 37 -19.85 23.07 -1.71
CA LYS A 37 -19.71 21.78 -1.01
C LYS A 37 -21.06 21.35 -0.48
N ASN A 38 -21.75 20.58 -1.28
CA ASN A 38 -23.16 20.26 -1.09
C ASN A 38 -23.45 18.82 -0.63
N ILE A 39 -22.38 18.05 -0.34
CA ILE A 39 -22.49 16.67 0.15
C ILE A 39 -21.75 16.54 1.50
N LEU A 40 -22.46 16.05 2.52
CA LEU A 40 -21.89 15.68 3.81
C LEU A 40 -21.68 14.16 3.84
N VAL A 41 -20.46 13.75 4.17
CA VAL A 41 -20.04 12.34 4.27
C VAL A 41 -19.48 12.06 5.65
N SER A 42 -19.89 10.91 6.22
CA SER A 42 -19.21 10.28 7.38
C SER A 42 -18.30 9.17 6.88
N ASN A 43 -17.01 9.23 7.23
CA ASN A 43 -16.09 8.14 6.98
C ASN A 43 -16.44 6.94 7.87
N SER A 44 -16.37 5.75 7.31
CA SER A 44 -16.50 4.48 8.03
C SER A 44 -15.15 3.75 8.12
N TRP A 45 -14.32 3.93 7.09
CA TRP A 45 -13.02 3.29 6.97
C TRP A 45 -11.97 4.23 6.39
N ILE A 46 -10.80 4.27 7.00
CA ILE A 46 -9.66 5.08 6.55
C ILE A 46 -8.50 4.13 6.22
N SER A 47 -7.91 4.34 5.06
CA SER A 47 -6.70 3.65 4.61
C SER A 47 -5.47 4.28 5.24
N VAL A 48 -4.58 3.45 5.78
CA VAL A 48 -3.27 3.87 6.28
C VAL A 48 -2.21 3.29 5.36
N ASP A 49 -1.41 4.17 4.75
CA ASP A 49 -0.50 3.79 3.66
C ASP A 49 0.90 4.38 3.83
N PRO A 50 1.97 3.64 3.46
CA PRO A 50 3.35 4.11 3.62
C PRO A 50 3.66 5.41 2.90
N TYR A 51 3.01 5.71 1.75
CA TYR A 51 3.28 6.93 0.98
C TYR A 51 3.03 8.22 1.78
N MET A 52 2.18 8.17 2.80
CA MET A 52 1.89 9.30 3.69
C MET A 52 3.16 9.79 4.39
N ARG A 53 4.14 8.90 4.66
CA ARG A 53 5.42 9.29 5.27
C ARG A 53 6.19 10.30 4.42
N ALA A 54 6.19 10.13 3.11
CA ALA A 54 6.88 11.04 2.19
C ALA A 54 6.25 12.45 2.16
N ARG A 55 4.95 12.55 2.47
CA ARG A 55 4.19 13.81 2.56
C ARG A 55 4.39 14.56 3.87
N MET A 56 5.08 13.95 4.85
CA MET A 56 5.44 14.59 6.14
C MET A 56 6.75 15.37 6.06
N THR A 57 7.26 15.64 4.88
CA THR A 57 8.46 16.42 4.63
C THR A 57 8.14 17.58 3.69
N GLU A 58 8.92 18.66 3.71
CA GLU A 58 8.78 19.80 2.80
C GLU A 58 9.20 19.48 1.35
N ARG A 59 9.84 18.33 1.14
CA ARG A 59 10.34 17.96 -0.19
C ARG A 59 9.20 17.69 -1.15
N LYS A 60 9.23 18.32 -2.32
CA LYS A 60 8.31 18.00 -3.41
C LYS A 60 8.48 16.54 -3.81
N ASN A 61 7.37 15.84 -3.94
CA ASN A 61 7.29 14.47 -4.38
C ASN A 61 6.10 14.34 -5.36
N TYR A 62 5.80 13.13 -5.84
CA TYR A 62 4.65 12.87 -6.72
C TYR A 62 3.29 13.26 -6.09
N LYS A 63 3.20 13.35 -4.75
CA LYS A 63 2.11 14.01 -4.03
C LYS A 63 2.65 15.18 -3.22
N PRO A 64 1.91 16.30 -3.11
CA PRO A 64 2.35 17.43 -2.33
C PRO A 64 2.49 17.07 -0.83
N PRO A 65 3.36 17.78 -0.09
CA PRO A 65 3.42 17.68 1.37
C PRO A 65 2.06 17.92 2.04
N PHE A 66 1.85 17.32 3.20
CA PHE A 66 0.73 17.72 4.07
C PHE A 66 0.96 19.17 4.53
N LYS A 67 -0.09 19.93 4.64
CA LYS A 67 -0.03 21.26 5.21
C LYS A 67 -0.07 21.17 6.73
N ILE A 68 0.84 21.85 7.39
CA ILE A 68 0.94 21.85 8.84
C ILE A 68 -0.33 22.43 9.47
N GLY A 69 -0.89 21.74 10.45
CA GLY A 69 -2.09 22.14 11.18
C GLY A 69 -3.42 21.96 10.46
N GLU A 70 -3.39 21.61 9.15
CA GLU A 70 -4.58 21.27 8.36
C GLU A 70 -4.88 19.76 8.41
N GLU A 71 -6.04 19.37 7.89
CA GLU A 71 -6.44 17.98 7.82
C GLU A 71 -5.50 17.18 6.92
N MET A 72 -4.96 16.10 7.44
CA MET A 72 -4.26 15.14 6.62
C MET A 72 -5.24 14.46 5.66
N GLU A 73 -4.74 14.08 4.50
CA GLU A 73 -5.48 13.36 3.48
C GLU A 73 -5.09 11.88 3.47
N GLY A 74 -5.99 11.05 2.98
CA GLY A 74 -5.79 9.63 2.76
C GLY A 74 -7.03 9.04 2.12
N TYR A 75 -6.94 7.84 1.59
CA TYR A 75 -8.12 7.20 1.03
C TYR A 75 -9.07 6.75 2.13
N ALA A 76 -10.36 6.90 1.87
CA ALA A 76 -11.41 6.53 2.80
C ALA A 76 -12.65 6.01 2.07
N ILE A 77 -13.44 5.24 2.81
CA ILE A 77 -14.80 4.87 2.45
C ILE A 77 -15.73 5.50 3.48
N GLY A 78 -16.71 6.20 2.98
CA GLY A 78 -17.72 6.86 3.80
C GLY A 78 -19.13 6.60 3.30
N LYS A 79 -20.08 7.13 4.05
CA LYS A 79 -21.51 7.11 3.73
C LYS A 79 -22.02 8.53 3.65
N VAL A 80 -22.79 8.82 2.61
CA VAL A 80 -23.46 10.11 2.45
C VAL A 80 -24.52 10.28 3.54
N GLU A 81 -24.39 11.31 4.37
CA GLU A 81 -25.37 11.66 5.41
C GLU A 81 -26.38 12.71 4.95
N LEU A 82 -25.93 13.64 4.08
CA LEU A 82 -26.78 14.66 3.48
C LEU A 82 -26.23 15.04 2.11
N SER A 83 -27.13 15.27 1.14
CA SER A 83 -26.75 15.68 -0.21
C SER A 83 -27.80 16.62 -0.80
N ASN A 84 -27.31 17.71 -1.40
CA ASN A 84 -28.06 18.57 -2.32
C ASN A 84 -27.61 18.34 -3.77
N ASP A 85 -26.77 17.35 -4.02
CA ASP A 85 -26.32 16.96 -5.36
C ASP A 85 -27.25 15.92 -5.97
N LYS A 86 -27.52 16.02 -7.28
CA LYS A 86 -28.46 15.14 -8.01
C LYS A 86 -27.97 13.70 -8.17
N ASP A 87 -26.65 13.49 -8.18
CA ASP A 87 -26.03 12.20 -8.47
C ASP A 87 -25.73 11.40 -7.20
N PHE A 88 -25.85 12.02 -6.00
CA PHE A 88 -25.58 11.39 -4.71
C PHE A 88 -26.80 11.46 -3.78
N SER A 89 -27.15 10.32 -3.20
CA SER A 89 -28.28 10.17 -2.26
C SER A 89 -27.79 9.80 -0.86
N VAL A 90 -28.58 10.17 0.15
CA VAL A 90 -28.33 9.73 1.53
C VAL A 90 -28.27 8.21 1.58
N GLY A 91 -27.21 7.69 2.20
CA GLY A 91 -26.95 6.26 2.29
C GLY A 91 -26.00 5.70 1.24
N ASP A 92 -25.68 6.45 0.18
CA ASP A 92 -24.68 6.02 -0.80
C ASP A 92 -23.32 5.79 -0.13
N LEU A 93 -22.68 4.69 -0.51
CA LEU A 93 -21.29 4.41 -0.12
C LEU A 93 -20.34 5.04 -1.14
N VAL A 94 -19.37 5.78 -0.63
CA VAL A 94 -18.46 6.58 -1.46
C VAL A 94 -17.01 6.34 -1.07
N PHE A 95 -16.15 6.39 -2.07
CA PHE A 95 -14.69 6.45 -1.92
C PHE A 95 -14.24 7.90 -2.13
N SER A 96 -13.28 8.33 -1.30
CA SER A 96 -12.66 9.66 -1.40
C SER A 96 -11.18 9.63 -1.05
N SER A 97 -10.47 10.74 -1.28
CA SER A 97 -9.15 11.01 -0.72
C SER A 97 -9.21 11.82 0.59
N LEU A 98 -10.40 12.06 1.12
CA LEU A 98 -10.67 12.88 2.31
C LEU A 98 -10.70 12.04 3.60
N GLY A 99 -9.73 11.15 3.77
CA GLY A 99 -9.49 10.39 4.98
C GLY A 99 -8.80 11.21 6.09
N MET A 100 -8.39 10.55 7.16
CA MET A 100 -7.82 11.13 8.37
C MET A 100 -8.76 12.14 9.06
N ARG A 101 -10.08 11.97 8.87
CA ARG A 101 -11.17 12.68 9.54
C ARG A 101 -12.41 11.79 9.61
N ASP A 102 -13.27 12.05 10.58
CA ASP A 102 -14.52 11.29 10.73
C ASP A 102 -15.63 11.77 9.79
N LYS A 103 -15.73 13.10 9.54
CA LYS A 103 -16.71 13.71 8.64
C LYS A 103 -16.10 14.77 7.75
N PHE A 104 -16.71 15.02 6.61
CA PHE A 104 -16.33 16.11 5.72
C PHE A 104 -17.50 16.57 4.84
N VAL A 105 -17.40 17.78 4.31
CA VAL A 105 -18.25 18.30 3.24
C VAL A 105 -17.42 18.46 1.97
N CYS A 106 -17.99 18.10 0.84
CA CYS A 106 -17.31 18.09 -0.44
C CYS A 106 -18.26 18.35 -1.60
N SER A 107 -17.71 18.53 -2.79
CA SER A 107 -18.39 18.47 -4.08
C SER A 107 -18.41 17.05 -4.64
N SER A 108 -19.25 16.79 -5.62
CA SER A 108 -19.43 15.47 -6.22
C SER A 108 -18.20 14.94 -6.96
N ASP A 109 -17.35 15.82 -7.51
CA ASP A 109 -16.12 15.46 -8.20
C ASP A 109 -15.01 14.93 -7.25
N GLU A 110 -15.13 15.16 -5.94
CA GLU A 110 -14.25 14.60 -4.92
C GLU A 110 -14.64 13.17 -4.50
N LEU A 111 -15.75 12.64 -5.02
CA LEU A 111 -16.33 11.35 -4.64
C LEU A 111 -16.40 10.37 -5.81
N LYS A 112 -16.16 9.11 -5.51
CA LYS A 112 -16.52 7.99 -6.39
C LYS A 112 -17.55 7.13 -5.69
N LYS A 113 -18.76 7.01 -6.27
CA LYS A 113 -19.80 6.10 -5.76
C LYS A 113 -19.28 4.66 -5.87
N LEU A 114 -19.38 3.90 -4.80
CA LEU A 114 -19.00 2.49 -4.76
C LEU A 114 -20.17 1.60 -5.17
N LYS A 115 -19.88 0.59 -5.98
CA LYS A 115 -20.84 -0.45 -6.32
C LYS A 115 -20.99 -1.42 -5.14
N PRO A 116 -22.22 -1.90 -4.85
CA PRO A 116 -22.38 -3.01 -3.93
C PRO A 116 -21.60 -4.23 -4.40
N ILE A 117 -20.92 -4.90 -3.48
CA ILE A 117 -20.19 -6.14 -3.73
C ILE A 117 -20.54 -7.16 -2.64
N ASP A 118 -20.50 -8.43 -2.97
CA ASP A 118 -20.70 -9.53 -2.01
C ASP A 118 -19.39 -9.79 -1.23
N MET A 119 -18.85 -8.75 -0.62
CA MET A 119 -17.62 -8.75 0.16
C MET A 119 -17.61 -7.57 1.13
N PRO A 120 -16.77 -7.60 2.18
CA PRO A 120 -16.59 -6.45 3.06
C PRO A 120 -16.18 -5.21 2.27
N ILE A 121 -16.89 -4.10 2.48
CA ILE A 121 -16.73 -2.87 1.68
C ILE A 121 -15.29 -2.32 1.72
N GLN A 122 -14.59 -2.50 2.82
CA GLN A 122 -13.20 -2.08 2.98
C GLN A 122 -12.23 -2.78 2.01
N SER A 123 -12.64 -3.84 1.30
CA SER A 123 -11.85 -4.42 0.20
C SER A 123 -11.51 -3.41 -0.89
N TYR A 124 -12.31 -2.34 -1.06
CA TYR A 124 -12.00 -1.19 -1.91
C TYR A 124 -10.81 -0.33 -1.43
N LEU A 125 -10.36 -0.50 -0.18
CA LEU A 125 -9.12 0.09 0.33
C LEU A 125 -7.93 -0.89 0.28
N GLY A 126 -8.20 -2.16 0.02
CA GLY A 126 -7.23 -3.26 -0.05
C GLY A 126 -7.10 -3.84 -1.46
N PRO A 127 -7.53 -5.10 -1.67
CA PRO A 127 -7.33 -5.82 -2.93
C PRO A 127 -8.05 -5.19 -4.14
N LEU A 128 -9.20 -4.56 -3.97
CA LEU A 128 -9.90 -3.80 -5.01
C LEU A 128 -9.48 -2.32 -5.07
N GLY A 129 -8.62 -1.89 -4.15
CA GLY A 129 -8.15 -0.51 -4.04
C GLY A 129 -6.79 -0.30 -4.71
N MET A 130 -6.13 0.78 -4.27
CA MET A 130 -4.82 1.19 -4.76
C MET A 130 -3.77 0.08 -4.62
N THR A 131 -3.76 -0.66 -3.51
CA THR A 131 -2.72 -1.67 -3.25
C THR A 131 -2.86 -2.90 -4.14
N GLY A 132 -4.09 -3.35 -4.41
CA GLY A 132 -4.35 -4.41 -5.39
C GLY A 132 -4.01 -3.98 -6.82
N HIS A 133 -4.41 -2.76 -7.21
CA HIS A 133 -4.09 -2.19 -8.51
C HIS A 133 -2.57 -2.06 -8.71
N THR A 134 -1.84 -1.65 -7.66
CA THR A 134 -0.37 -1.59 -7.68
C THR A 134 0.25 -2.98 -7.91
N ALA A 135 -0.24 -4.01 -7.23
CA ALA A 135 0.21 -5.39 -7.43
C ALA A 135 -0.04 -5.87 -8.86
N TYR A 136 -1.23 -5.62 -9.38
CA TYR A 136 -1.65 -5.99 -10.73
C TYR A 136 -0.77 -5.35 -11.80
N ILE A 137 -0.66 -4.02 -11.81
CA ILE A 137 0.15 -3.27 -12.78
C ILE A 137 1.62 -3.64 -12.68
N GLY A 138 2.15 -3.73 -11.47
CA GLY A 138 3.54 -4.11 -11.25
C GLY A 138 3.88 -5.47 -11.83
N LEU A 139 2.98 -6.45 -11.73
CA LEU A 139 3.20 -7.78 -12.30
C LEU A 139 2.97 -7.82 -13.81
N PHE A 140 1.80 -7.42 -14.29
CA PHE A 140 1.41 -7.62 -15.68
C PHE A 140 2.11 -6.67 -16.65
N LYS A 141 2.20 -5.39 -16.30
CA LYS A 141 2.79 -4.38 -17.18
C LYS A 141 4.30 -4.32 -17.09
N HIS A 142 4.85 -4.47 -15.88
CA HIS A 142 6.27 -4.27 -15.62
C HIS A 142 7.03 -5.57 -15.36
N GLY A 143 6.44 -6.51 -14.64
CA GLY A 143 7.05 -7.80 -14.32
C GLY A 143 7.21 -8.72 -15.53
N LYS A 144 6.15 -8.87 -16.32
CA LYS A 144 6.13 -9.64 -17.58
C LYS A 144 6.69 -11.06 -17.45
N LEU A 145 6.39 -11.75 -16.35
CA LEU A 145 6.83 -13.13 -16.13
C LEU A 145 6.07 -14.12 -17.02
N LYS A 146 6.74 -15.24 -17.29
CA LYS A 146 6.14 -16.43 -17.93
C LYS A 146 5.87 -17.50 -16.88
N SER A 147 4.95 -18.41 -17.15
CA SER A 147 4.69 -19.56 -16.28
C SER A 147 5.99 -20.36 -16.00
N GLY A 148 6.12 -20.87 -14.77
CA GLY A 148 7.29 -21.63 -14.32
C GLY A 148 8.49 -20.79 -13.88
N GLN A 149 8.46 -19.46 -14.04
CA GLN A 149 9.51 -18.56 -13.58
C GLN A 149 9.41 -18.30 -12.06
N THR A 150 10.50 -17.81 -11.48
CA THR A 150 10.61 -17.57 -10.03
C THR A 150 10.58 -16.08 -9.73
N ILE A 151 9.67 -15.69 -8.82
CA ILE A 151 9.58 -14.34 -8.29
C ILE A 151 10.03 -14.28 -6.82
N LEU A 152 10.86 -13.27 -6.50
CA LEU A 152 11.11 -12.82 -5.14
C LEU A 152 10.18 -11.64 -4.83
N VAL A 153 9.54 -11.66 -3.66
CA VAL A 153 8.67 -10.56 -3.18
C VAL A 153 9.13 -10.11 -1.82
N SER A 154 9.54 -8.87 -1.68
CA SER A 154 9.85 -8.26 -0.37
C SER A 154 8.62 -7.63 0.26
N SER A 155 8.61 -7.53 1.61
CA SER A 155 7.43 -7.08 2.38
C SER A 155 6.15 -7.83 1.99
N ALA A 156 6.28 -9.15 1.76
CA ALA A 156 5.23 -10.02 1.25
C ALA A 156 4.03 -10.14 2.20
N GLY A 157 4.20 -9.88 3.50
CA GLY A 157 3.11 -9.88 4.49
C GLY A 157 2.29 -8.59 4.53
N GLY A 158 2.61 -7.58 3.70
CA GLY A 158 1.83 -6.34 3.54
C GLY A 158 0.75 -6.45 2.45
N SER A 159 -0.06 -5.40 2.31
CA SER A 159 -1.21 -5.39 1.38
C SER A 159 -0.79 -5.63 -0.09
N VAL A 160 0.19 -4.89 -0.60
CA VAL A 160 0.68 -5.08 -1.97
C VAL A 160 1.37 -6.43 -2.12
N GLY A 161 2.33 -6.74 -1.23
CA GLY A 161 3.15 -7.95 -1.35
C GLY A 161 2.35 -9.24 -1.28
N SER A 162 1.35 -9.34 -0.41
CA SER A 162 0.49 -10.53 -0.31
C SER A 162 -0.39 -10.73 -1.54
N THR A 163 -0.86 -9.63 -2.14
CA THR A 163 -1.60 -9.68 -3.40
C THR A 163 -0.70 -10.11 -4.55
N VAL A 164 0.54 -9.57 -4.65
CA VAL A 164 1.55 -10.00 -5.63
C VAL A 164 1.82 -11.50 -5.53
N CYS A 165 2.05 -12.01 -4.31
CA CYS A 165 2.30 -13.44 -4.09
C CYS A 165 1.17 -14.32 -4.61
N GLN A 166 -0.08 -13.96 -4.34
CA GLN A 166 -1.24 -14.75 -4.73
C GLN A 166 -1.51 -14.68 -6.24
N ILE A 167 -1.41 -13.51 -6.86
CA ILE A 167 -1.50 -13.39 -8.32
C ILE A 167 -0.43 -14.26 -8.98
N ALA A 168 0.80 -14.19 -8.50
CA ALA A 168 1.92 -14.98 -9.01
C ALA A 168 1.65 -16.50 -8.88
N LYS A 169 1.14 -16.95 -7.73
CA LYS A 169 0.75 -18.37 -7.52
C LYS A 169 -0.35 -18.80 -8.46
N ASN A 170 -1.39 -17.97 -8.65
CA ASN A 170 -2.51 -18.27 -9.55
C ASN A 170 -2.06 -18.40 -11.01
N LEU A 171 -0.96 -17.73 -11.39
CA LEU A 171 -0.35 -17.80 -12.70
C LEU A 171 0.70 -18.93 -12.86
N GLY A 172 0.89 -19.75 -11.82
CA GLY A 172 1.82 -20.89 -11.85
C GLY A 172 3.28 -20.52 -11.68
N TRP A 173 3.59 -19.39 -10.99
CA TRP A 173 4.95 -18.99 -10.72
C TRP A 173 5.45 -19.54 -9.39
N LYS A 174 6.76 -19.76 -9.29
CA LYS A 174 7.40 -20.10 -8.01
C LYS A 174 7.59 -18.81 -7.22
N VAL A 175 6.98 -18.73 -6.03
CA VAL A 175 6.97 -17.54 -5.20
C VAL A 175 7.86 -17.71 -3.98
N ILE A 176 8.87 -16.83 -3.87
CA ILE A 176 9.73 -16.70 -2.70
C ILE A 176 9.39 -15.38 -2.03
N ALA A 177 8.96 -15.43 -0.77
CA ALA A 177 8.38 -14.32 -0.03
C ALA A 177 9.22 -13.95 1.19
N SER A 178 9.54 -12.66 1.34
CA SER A 178 10.24 -12.13 2.51
C SER A 178 9.35 -11.23 3.34
N THR A 179 9.39 -11.40 4.66
CA THR A 179 8.62 -10.59 5.61
C THR A 179 9.39 -10.40 6.92
N GLY A 180 8.86 -9.60 7.86
CA GLY A 180 9.59 -9.18 9.07
C GLY A 180 9.12 -9.80 10.37
N SER A 181 8.27 -10.86 10.34
CA SER A 181 7.88 -11.64 11.53
C SER A 181 7.51 -13.07 11.15
N ASP A 182 7.63 -13.98 12.11
CA ASP A 182 7.30 -15.40 11.91
C ASP A 182 5.80 -15.59 11.68
N GLU A 183 4.95 -14.87 12.37
CA GLU A 183 3.50 -14.90 12.17
C GLU A 183 3.11 -14.61 10.72
N LYS A 184 3.77 -13.64 10.08
CA LYS A 184 3.57 -13.36 8.65
C LYS A 184 4.13 -14.46 7.76
N VAL A 185 5.25 -15.08 8.15
CA VAL A 185 5.79 -16.25 7.44
C VAL A 185 4.78 -17.41 7.45
N ASP A 186 4.19 -17.68 8.61
CA ASP A 186 3.19 -18.73 8.77
C ASP A 186 1.93 -18.45 7.94
N TRP A 187 1.46 -17.22 7.94
CA TRP A 187 0.34 -16.81 7.09
C TRP A 187 0.63 -17.00 5.60
N LEU A 188 1.80 -16.56 5.14
CA LEU A 188 2.22 -16.69 3.73
C LEU A 188 2.31 -18.17 3.31
N LYS A 189 2.87 -19.03 4.16
CA LYS A 189 3.01 -20.48 3.88
C LYS A 189 1.69 -21.21 3.98
N ASN A 190 0.98 -21.01 5.09
CA ASN A 190 -0.16 -21.87 5.45
C ASN A 190 -1.46 -21.45 4.77
N GLU A 191 -1.67 -20.15 4.56
CA GLU A 191 -2.91 -19.65 3.97
C GLU A 191 -2.74 -19.22 2.50
N LEU A 192 -1.65 -18.52 2.15
CA LEU A 192 -1.40 -18.05 0.79
C LEU A 192 -0.62 -19.05 -0.07
N LYS A 193 -0.11 -20.14 0.55
CA LYS A 193 0.54 -21.26 -0.13
C LYS A 193 1.72 -20.86 -1.03
N VAL A 194 2.51 -19.87 -0.61
CA VAL A 194 3.75 -19.52 -1.30
C VAL A 194 4.77 -20.67 -1.20
N ASP A 195 5.64 -20.83 -2.21
CA ASP A 195 6.57 -21.97 -2.27
C ASP A 195 7.65 -21.88 -1.18
N HIS A 196 8.09 -20.64 -0.86
CA HIS A 196 9.02 -20.40 0.24
C HIS A 196 8.71 -19.04 0.89
N ALA A 197 8.76 -18.99 2.21
CA ALA A 197 8.68 -17.73 2.95
C ALA A 197 9.67 -17.72 4.11
N PHE A 198 10.27 -16.55 4.37
CA PHE A 198 11.26 -16.39 5.44
C PHE A 198 11.16 -15.03 6.13
N ASN A 199 11.62 -15.00 7.38
CA ASN A 199 11.76 -13.78 8.17
C ASN A 199 13.15 -13.20 7.95
N TYR A 200 13.26 -12.10 7.18
CA TYR A 200 14.54 -11.49 6.84
C TYR A 200 15.34 -11.00 8.06
N LYS A 201 14.67 -10.71 9.18
CA LYS A 201 15.33 -10.27 10.42
C LYS A 201 16.14 -11.38 11.12
N LYS A 202 15.89 -12.65 10.72
CA LYS A 202 16.63 -13.82 11.22
C LYS A 202 17.75 -14.27 10.26
N VAL A 203 17.95 -13.54 9.17
CA VAL A 203 18.95 -13.85 8.15
C VAL A 203 20.16 -12.95 8.34
N GLU A 204 21.30 -13.52 8.68
CA GLU A 204 22.55 -12.76 8.85
C GLU A 204 23.11 -12.24 7.53
N ASN A 205 23.03 -13.04 6.46
CA ASN A 205 23.54 -12.69 5.14
C ASN A 205 22.51 -13.03 4.06
N LEU A 206 21.84 -12.02 3.53
CA LEU A 206 20.80 -12.17 2.51
C LEU A 206 21.34 -12.78 1.20
N VAL A 207 22.57 -12.46 0.79
CA VAL A 207 23.16 -12.99 -0.46
C VAL A 207 23.36 -14.50 -0.37
N LEU A 208 23.93 -14.98 0.74
CA LEU A 208 24.13 -16.41 0.97
C LEU A 208 22.78 -17.12 1.10
N HIS A 209 21.85 -16.54 1.83
CA HIS A 209 20.51 -17.10 1.99
C HIS A 209 19.77 -17.20 0.65
N PHE A 210 19.82 -16.18 -0.20
CA PHE A 210 19.21 -16.24 -1.52
C PHE A 210 19.81 -17.32 -2.41
N LYS A 211 21.13 -17.52 -2.34
CA LYS A 211 21.82 -18.58 -3.07
C LYS A 211 21.41 -19.97 -2.59
N GLU A 212 21.17 -20.14 -1.29
CA GLU A 212 20.69 -21.38 -0.70
C GLU A 212 19.25 -21.72 -1.12
N ILE A 213 18.31 -20.77 -0.94
CA ILE A 213 16.88 -21.02 -1.17
C ILE A 213 16.48 -21.00 -2.66
N CYS A 214 17.31 -20.37 -3.50
CA CYS A 214 17.07 -20.26 -4.94
C CYS A 214 18.41 -20.25 -5.71
N PRO A 215 19.11 -21.40 -5.80
CA PRO A 215 20.42 -21.49 -6.47
C PRO A 215 20.39 -20.98 -7.92
N GLU A 216 19.32 -21.26 -8.64
CA GLU A 216 19.11 -20.85 -10.04
C GLU A 216 18.90 -19.34 -10.22
N GLY A 217 18.61 -18.61 -9.13
CA GLY A 217 18.33 -17.18 -9.14
C GLY A 217 16.87 -16.82 -9.45
N PHE A 218 16.57 -15.52 -9.34
CA PHE A 218 15.24 -14.96 -9.53
C PHE A 218 15.06 -14.40 -10.96
N ASP A 219 13.92 -14.70 -11.57
CA ASP A 219 13.52 -14.10 -12.86
C ASP A 219 12.94 -12.70 -12.66
N LEU A 220 12.19 -12.51 -11.56
CA LEU A 220 11.62 -11.23 -11.14
C LEU A 220 11.89 -10.97 -9.67
N TYR A 221 12.22 -9.74 -9.32
CA TYR A 221 12.12 -9.22 -7.96
C TYR A 221 11.09 -8.09 -7.91
N PHE A 222 10.04 -8.28 -7.10
CA PHE A 222 9.06 -7.23 -6.80
C PHE A 222 9.48 -6.53 -5.51
N ASP A 223 10.04 -5.33 -5.66
CA ASP A 223 10.68 -4.59 -4.59
C ASP A 223 9.75 -3.59 -3.91
N ASN A 224 9.38 -3.86 -2.64
CA ASN A 224 8.67 -2.94 -1.75
C ASN A 224 9.60 -2.29 -0.71
N VAL A 225 10.87 -2.69 -0.63
CA VAL A 225 11.77 -2.40 0.50
C VAL A 225 12.93 -1.49 0.13
N GLY A 226 13.61 -1.76 -1.00
CA GLY A 226 14.84 -1.03 -1.37
C GLY A 226 16.04 -1.38 -0.50
N GLY A 227 17.03 -0.48 -0.48
CA GLY A 227 18.21 -0.57 0.39
C GLY A 227 19.02 -1.86 0.22
N ASP A 228 19.54 -2.38 1.34
CA ASP A 228 20.40 -3.58 1.36
C ASP A 228 19.69 -4.84 0.85
N PHE A 229 18.35 -4.88 0.94
CA PHE A 229 17.60 -5.99 0.40
C PHE A 229 17.63 -6.00 -1.14
N LEU A 230 17.45 -4.83 -1.77
CA LEU A 230 17.59 -4.66 -3.21
C LEU A 230 19.02 -4.98 -3.67
N GLU A 231 20.04 -4.48 -2.96
CA GLU A 231 21.44 -4.78 -3.21
C GLU A 231 21.71 -6.29 -3.22
N SER A 232 21.21 -6.99 -2.21
CA SER A 232 21.38 -8.44 -2.08
C SER A 232 20.63 -9.20 -3.18
N ALA A 233 19.43 -8.75 -3.54
CA ALA A 233 18.64 -9.38 -4.60
C ALA A 233 19.31 -9.28 -5.97
N ILE A 234 19.95 -8.15 -6.31
CA ILE A 234 20.67 -7.95 -7.58
C ILE A 234 21.71 -9.08 -7.82
N PHE A 235 22.40 -9.52 -6.78
CA PHE A 235 23.36 -10.62 -6.89
C PHE A 235 22.73 -11.94 -7.34
N GLN A 236 21.51 -12.21 -6.92
CA GLN A 236 20.84 -13.50 -7.17
C GLN A 236 19.82 -13.43 -8.32
N MET A 237 19.71 -12.30 -9.04
CA MET A 237 18.92 -12.23 -10.26
C MET A 237 19.53 -13.09 -11.37
N LYS A 238 18.67 -13.72 -12.18
CA LYS A 238 19.08 -14.38 -13.43
C LYS A 238 19.47 -13.34 -14.48
N THR A 239 20.23 -13.79 -15.49
CA THR A 239 20.47 -12.99 -16.69
C THR A 239 19.14 -12.63 -17.37
N TYR A 240 18.99 -11.36 -17.77
CA TYR A 240 17.76 -10.74 -18.28
C TYR A 240 16.62 -10.68 -17.26
N GLY A 241 16.91 -10.90 -15.97
CA GLY A 241 15.95 -10.74 -14.89
C GLY A 241 15.43 -9.31 -14.78
N ARG A 242 14.27 -9.18 -14.12
CA ARG A 242 13.58 -7.90 -13.94
C ARG A 242 13.46 -7.54 -12.49
N ILE A 243 13.58 -6.25 -12.20
CA ILE A 243 13.33 -5.69 -10.86
C ILE A 243 12.26 -4.61 -11.01
N VAL A 244 11.14 -4.80 -10.37
CA VAL A 244 10.04 -3.83 -10.33
C VAL A 244 10.10 -3.09 -9.00
N ILE A 245 10.47 -1.81 -9.03
CA ILE A 245 10.57 -0.95 -7.85
C ILE A 245 9.18 -0.37 -7.57
N CYS A 246 8.50 -0.92 -6.57
CA CYS A 246 7.20 -0.47 -6.08
C CYS A 246 7.34 0.47 -4.88
N GLY A 247 8.32 0.22 -4.01
CA GLY A 247 8.52 0.99 -2.80
C GLY A 247 9.95 0.92 -2.25
N ARG A 248 10.20 1.75 -1.23
CA ARG A 248 11.50 1.81 -0.54
C ARG A 248 11.31 2.00 0.97
N ILE A 249 10.47 1.17 1.58
CA ILE A 249 10.04 1.40 2.97
C ILE A 249 11.19 1.41 3.96
N SER A 250 12.29 0.67 3.71
CA SER A 250 13.49 0.66 4.56
C SER A 250 14.21 2.01 4.60
N GLN A 251 14.03 2.84 3.59
CA GLN A 251 14.71 4.13 3.46
C GLN A 251 13.81 5.32 3.82
N MET A 252 12.51 5.10 4.06
CA MET A 252 11.55 6.19 4.32
C MET A 252 11.83 6.94 5.61
N ASN A 253 12.35 6.26 6.63
CA ASN A 253 12.68 6.81 7.94
C ASN A 253 14.19 6.97 8.16
N ALA A 254 15.00 6.76 7.12
CA ALA A 254 16.45 6.82 7.26
C ALA A 254 16.92 8.23 7.63
N THR A 255 17.78 8.30 8.64
CA THR A 255 18.47 9.54 9.06
C THR A 255 19.65 9.85 8.17
N ASN A 256 20.19 8.83 7.51
CA ASN A 256 21.27 8.94 6.53
C ASN A 256 20.76 8.38 5.17
N PRO A 257 20.87 9.12 4.06
CA PRO A 257 20.43 8.63 2.75
C PRO A 257 21.15 7.36 2.26
N GLY A 258 22.22 6.95 2.94
CA GLY A 258 23.00 5.77 2.57
C GLY A 258 23.88 6.01 1.35
N SER A 259 24.76 5.06 1.05
CA SER A 259 25.45 4.97 -0.24
C SER A 259 24.47 4.43 -1.29
N GLY A 260 24.45 4.98 -2.50
CA GLY A 260 23.66 4.44 -3.62
C GLY A 260 23.94 2.94 -3.88
N LEU A 261 23.29 2.38 -4.91
CA LEU A 261 23.49 0.97 -5.30
C LEU A 261 24.96 0.69 -5.64
N LYS A 262 25.57 -0.23 -4.93
CA LYS A 262 26.97 -0.63 -5.12
C LYS A 262 27.14 -1.69 -6.21
N ASN A 263 26.06 -2.45 -6.46
CA ASN A 263 26.08 -3.64 -7.32
C ASN A 263 25.68 -3.36 -8.79
N MET A 264 25.87 -2.14 -9.27
CA MET A 264 25.53 -1.75 -10.63
C MET A 264 26.28 -2.55 -11.72
N ALA A 265 27.47 -3.07 -11.41
CA ALA A 265 28.20 -3.97 -12.29
C ALA A 265 27.39 -5.23 -12.63
N TYR A 266 26.65 -5.78 -11.68
CA TYR A 266 25.79 -6.94 -11.92
C TYR A 266 24.57 -6.61 -12.77
N VAL A 267 24.06 -5.38 -12.69
CA VAL A 267 22.99 -4.91 -13.58
C VAL A 267 23.46 -4.96 -15.03
N LEU A 268 24.69 -4.52 -15.31
CA LEU A 268 25.30 -4.59 -16.64
C LEU A 268 25.55 -6.03 -17.06
N VAL A 269 26.30 -6.81 -16.25
CA VAL A 269 26.73 -8.17 -16.60
C VAL A 269 25.53 -9.09 -16.83
N LYS A 270 24.49 -8.98 -16.01
CA LYS A 270 23.25 -9.77 -16.13
C LYS A 270 22.20 -9.13 -17.05
N ARG A 271 22.45 -7.95 -17.64
CA ARG A 271 21.51 -7.20 -18.50
C ARG A 271 20.13 -7.07 -17.85
N LEU A 272 20.12 -6.69 -16.56
CA LEU A 272 18.89 -6.57 -15.79
C LEU A 272 18.04 -5.39 -16.27
N THR A 273 16.73 -5.53 -16.20
CA THR A 273 15.79 -4.42 -16.33
C THR A 273 15.35 -3.98 -14.95
N ILE A 274 15.60 -2.72 -14.58
CA ILE A 274 15.08 -2.11 -13.35
C ILE A 274 14.04 -1.08 -13.74
N LYS A 275 12.79 -1.25 -13.27
CA LYS A 275 11.66 -0.40 -13.63
C LYS A 275 10.94 0.12 -12.38
N GLY A 276 10.94 1.43 -12.19
CA GLY A 276 10.04 2.12 -11.25
C GLY A 276 8.71 2.47 -11.94
N PHE A 277 7.64 2.57 -11.15
CA PHE A 277 6.34 3.02 -11.61
C PHE A 277 5.54 3.70 -10.48
N LEU A 278 4.57 4.51 -10.87
CA LEU A 278 3.56 5.07 -9.97
C LEU A 278 2.19 4.61 -10.45
N ILE A 279 1.37 4.15 -9.52
CA ILE A 279 0.05 3.61 -9.88
C ILE A 279 -0.87 4.69 -10.47
N PHE A 280 -0.67 5.95 -10.13
CA PHE A 280 -1.45 7.07 -10.66
C PHE A 280 -1.29 7.30 -12.17
N ASP A 281 -0.23 6.77 -12.78
CA ASP A 281 -0.01 6.82 -14.23
C ASP A 281 -0.82 5.74 -14.98
N HIS A 282 -1.62 4.95 -14.25
CA HIS A 282 -2.29 3.75 -14.75
C HIS A 282 -3.80 3.72 -14.50
N ASP A 283 -4.43 4.88 -14.31
CA ASP A 283 -5.87 4.96 -14.05
C ASP A 283 -6.73 4.43 -15.20
N ASN A 284 -6.23 4.51 -16.44
CA ASN A 284 -6.87 3.94 -17.62
C ASN A 284 -6.95 2.40 -17.61
N GLU A 285 -6.16 1.74 -16.76
CA GLU A 285 -6.13 0.28 -16.60
C GLU A 285 -6.95 -0.17 -15.36
N ARG A 286 -7.68 0.76 -14.74
CA ARG A 286 -8.44 0.51 -13.52
C ARG A 286 -9.60 -0.46 -13.73
N GLU A 287 -10.35 -0.30 -14.79
CA GLU A 287 -11.54 -1.13 -15.08
C GLU A 287 -11.18 -2.60 -15.37
N PRO A 288 -10.20 -2.91 -16.25
CA PRO A 288 -9.72 -4.28 -16.42
C PRO A 288 -9.23 -4.92 -15.11
N PHE A 289 -8.49 -4.16 -14.30
CA PHE A 289 -8.05 -4.62 -12.99
C PHE A 289 -9.22 -4.93 -12.05
N GLU A 290 -10.17 -4.01 -11.89
CA GLU A 290 -11.33 -4.20 -11.00
C GLU A 290 -12.16 -5.42 -11.42
N THR A 291 -12.32 -5.65 -12.72
CA THR A 291 -13.04 -6.80 -13.27
C THR A 291 -12.35 -8.12 -12.92
N GLU A 292 -11.06 -8.23 -13.18
CA GLU A 292 -10.32 -9.46 -12.96
C GLU A 292 -10.12 -9.75 -11.46
N MET A 293 -9.80 -8.74 -10.69
CA MET A 293 -9.62 -8.86 -9.24
C MET A 293 -10.91 -9.24 -8.53
N SER A 294 -12.05 -8.67 -8.91
CA SER A 294 -13.36 -9.04 -8.37
C SER A 294 -13.67 -10.52 -8.61
N LYS A 295 -13.34 -11.03 -9.80
CA LYS A 295 -13.49 -12.46 -10.12
C LYS A 295 -12.59 -13.33 -9.24
N TRP A 296 -11.31 -12.97 -9.09
CA TRP A 296 -10.40 -13.74 -8.24
C TRP A 296 -10.81 -13.75 -6.77
N LEU A 297 -11.36 -12.65 -6.29
CA LEU A 297 -11.88 -12.56 -4.93
C LEU A 297 -13.13 -13.43 -4.76
N ALA A 298 -14.09 -13.36 -5.69
CA ALA A 298 -15.30 -14.18 -5.68
C ALA A 298 -14.97 -15.69 -5.77
N ASP A 299 -13.98 -16.06 -6.59
CA ASP A 299 -13.48 -17.45 -6.71
C ASP A 299 -12.64 -17.92 -5.50
N GLY A 300 -12.40 -17.05 -4.50
CA GLY A 300 -11.53 -17.35 -3.35
C GLY A 300 -10.04 -17.50 -3.69
N LYS A 301 -9.63 -17.08 -4.89
CA LYS A 301 -8.24 -17.13 -5.38
C LYS A 301 -7.35 -16.06 -4.78
N ILE A 302 -7.95 -14.98 -4.31
CA ILE A 302 -7.28 -13.91 -3.56
C ILE A 302 -7.93 -13.82 -2.18
N LYS A 303 -7.12 -14.01 -1.15
CA LYS A 303 -7.48 -13.81 0.26
C LYS A 303 -6.77 -12.56 0.76
N PHE A 304 -7.36 -11.85 1.69
CA PHE A 304 -6.73 -10.70 2.31
C PHE A 304 -6.92 -10.71 3.82
N LYS A 305 -5.98 -10.10 4.51
CA LYS A 305 -6.06 -9.81 5.93
C LYS A 305 -5.97 -8.31 6.15
N GLU A 306 -6.53 -7.87 7.24
CA GLU A 306 -6.57 -6.48 7.65
C GLU A 306 -6.12 -6.37 9.10
N THR A 307 -5.35 -5.33 9.39
CA THR A 307 -5.06 -4.90 10.75
C THR A 307 -5.85 -3.63 11.00
N ILE A 308 -6.79 -3.69 11.91
CA ILE A 308 -7.79 -2.66 12.14
C ILE A 308 -7.55 -1.99 13.47
N TYR A 309 -7.53 -0.67 13.46
CA TYR A 309 -7.59 0.19 14.63
C TYR A 309 -8.96 0.88 14.67
N GLU A 310 -9.55 1.08 15.85
CA GLU A 310 -10.85 1.72 16.00
C GLU A 310 -10.68 3.15 16.51
N GLY A 311 -11.47 4.07 15.97
CA GLY A 311 -11.49 5.49 16.29
C GLY A 311 -10.39 6.32 15.61
N ILE A 312 -10.75 7.56 15.23
CA ILE A 312 -9.85 8.49 14.54
C ILE A 312 -8.61 8.84 15.38
N GLU A 313 -8.73 8.82 16.69
CA GLU A 313 -7.65 9.07 17.63
C GLU A 313 -6.52 8.04 17.54
N ASN A 314 -6.79 6.84 17.07
CA ASN A 314 -5.80 5.79 16.84
C ASN A 314 -5.15 5.84 15.46
N ALA A 315 -5.55 6.76 14.59
CA ALA A 315 -4.94 6.87 13.25
C ALA A 315 -3.44 7.20 13.29
N PRO A 316 -2.92 8.09 14.15
CA PRO A 316 -1.47 8.29 14.29
C PRO A 316 -0.74 7.03 14.72
N LYS A 317 -1.25 6.32 15.73
CA LYS A 317 -0.66 5.08 16.24
C LYS A 317 -0.65 4.00 15.16
N SER A 318 -1.75 3.81 14.43
CA SER A 318 -1.84 2.82 13.34
C SER A 318 -0.81 3.10 12.25
N PHE A 319 -0.57 4.37 11.92
CA PHE A 319 0.44 4.76 10.95
C PHE A 319 1.88 4.47 11.42
N ILE A 320 2.19 4.77 12.67
CA ILE A 320 3.50 4.44 13.26
C ILE A 320 3.71 2.92 13.29
N ASP A 321 2.67 2.17 13.68
CA ASP A 321 2.73 0.71 13.74
C ASP A 321 2.84 0.08 12.33
N LEU A 322 2.24 0.68 11.31
CA LEU A 322 2.46 0.31 9.90
C LEU A 322 3.94 0.46 9.51
N LEU A 323 4.55 1.61 9.81
CA LEU A 323 5.97 1.87 9.49
C LEU A 323 6.93 0.94 10.26
N ASN A 324 6.52 0.46 11.42
CA ASN A 324 7.23 -0.57 12.20
C ASN A 324 6.95 -2.00 11.72
N GLY A 325 6.09 -2.16 10.71
CA GLY A 325 5.75 -3.46 10.14
C GLY A 325 4.91 -4.35 11.07
N LYS A 326 4.10 -3.78 11.96
CA LYS A 326 3.23 -4.55 12.87
C LYS A 326 1.94 -5.05 12.20
N ASN A 327 1.58 -4.51 11.04
CA ASN A 327 0.39 -4.95 10.29
C ASN A 327 0.60 -6.30 9.63
N ILE A 328 -0.47 -7.11 9.54
CA ILE A 328 -0.60 -8.20 8.57
C ILE A 328 -1.62 -7.76 7.54
N GLY A 329 -1.25 -7.83 6.26
CA GLY A 329 -2.10 -7.33 5.17
C GLY A 329 -2.28 -5.81 5.19
N LYS A 330 -3.51 -5.35 5.02
CA LYS A 330 -3.86 -3.93 4.94
C LYS A 330 -4.06 -3.31 6.32
N MET A 331 -3.45 -2.14 6.56
CA MET A 331 -3.70 -1.33 7.75
C MET A 331 -4.88 -0.39 7.51
N LEU A 332 -5.87 -0.42 8.39
CA LEU A 332 -7.09 0.39 8.32
C LEU A 332 -7.41 1.01 9.69
N VAL A 333 -8.12 2.13 9.67
CA VAL A 333 -8.81 2.68 10.83
C VAL A 333 -10.32 2.65 10.55
N LYS A 334 -11.07 2.03 11.46
CA LYS A 334 -12.53 2.04 11.47
C LYS A 334 -13.01 3.23 12.31
N ILE A 335 -13.91 4.02 11.77
CA ILE A 335 -14.50 5.20 12.43
C ILE A 335 -15.84 4.84 13.05
#